data_b1596e27fd85b8079b81a32926aef0ee
#
_entry.id   b1596e27fd85b8079b81a32926aef0ee
#
_cell.length_a   1.000
_cell.length_b   1.000
_cell.length_c   1.000
_cell.angle_alpha   90.00
_cell.angle_beta   90.00
_cell.angle_gamma   90.00
#
_symmetry.space_group_name_H-M   'P 1'
#
loop_
_entity.id
_entity.type
_entity.pdbx_description
1 polymer ?
#
loop_
_entity_poly.entity_id
_entity_poly.type
_entity_poly.pdbx_seq_one_letter_code
_entity_poly.pdbx_strand_id
1 'polypeptide(L)'
;MVAARTASLSSQKIISEAKPNLTDLRSFIEKVRQEFPEDVLTISKEVDPRFEITALVAKLEQERRFPILIFENVKGTKFPVVTNVHASRRRLAAAIGSEPRSAVASYLKRIEHLIAPQEVATGPVKEVILKGDQVDLRAIPQIVHHQDDAGPYLTAAVTLARDPVSGRLNCSFNRLMSIDRNHTSIHLTLAKHLWEFYTNAEKLKQPLEVAVILGAHPAWSLGALNIGSIDEEEFYLMGALAGEAMEVVPAETMDLKVPARAEIILEGEILPFERVDEGPFGEFTGYSLGSRKREVFHVKAISHRKDALLHDIAVGHLDHLLLSTIPMEANLFRAVKAMVPSVKAVRIPAPFTVYVSIEKKTEGQGKNAILAVLGADLYMKHVIVVDHDIDIFNDQRVQWAVGTRCQADRDVVIISNVGGSDLDPSDLKDGVTAKMGIDATAKPRLDSFTPRHRVPKDVLDNLDLKDFIPASWLAQKDRKS
;
A
#
# COMPACT_ATOMS: atom_id res chain seq x y z
N MET A 1 -35.24 6.73 -44.84
CA MET A 1 -34.20 7.78 -44.95
C MET A 1 -34.19 8.61 -43.68
N VAL A 2 -33.29 8.34 -42.77
CA VAL A 2 -33.02 9.16 -41.59
C VAL A 2 -31.51 9.38 -41.55
N ALA A 3 -31.13 10.63 -41.75
CA ALA A 3 -29.74 11.03 -41.86
C ALA A 3 -29.07 11.08 -40.47
N ALA A 4 -27.96 10.40 -40.32
CA ALA A 4 -27.10 10.46 -39.18
C ALA A 4 -26.34 11.80 -39.14
N ARG A 5 -26.49 12.56 -38.05
CA ARG A 5 -25.61 13.69 -37.73
C ARG A 5 -24.43 13.20 -36.92
N THR A 6 -23.27 13.11 -37.55
CA THR A 6 -21.96 12.99 -36.90
C THR A 6 -21.58 14.34 -36.34
N ALA A 7 -21.51 14.45 -35.03
CA ALA A 7 -20.87 15.58 -34.36
C ALA A 7 -19.37 15.30 -34.23
N SER A 8 -18.56 16.12 -34.85
CA SER A 8 -17.10 16.13 -34.75
C SER A 8 -16.67 16.65 -33.37
N LEU A 9 -16.07 15.81 -32.56
CA LEU A 9 -15.33 16.23 -31.38
C LEU A 9 -13.97 16.77 -31.84
N SER A 10 -13.78 18.06 -31.64
CA SER A 10 -12.52 18.75 -31.88
C SER A 10 -11.41 18.16 -31.01
N SER A 11 -10.37 17.65 -31.66
CA SER A 11 -9.10 17.24 -31.04
C SER A 11 -8.42 18.45 -30.40
N GLN A 12 -8.52 18.58 -29.08
CA GLN A 12 -7.58 19.43 -28.35
C GLN A 12 -6.20 18.80 -28.39
N LYS A 13 -5.26 19.49 -29.04
CA LYS A 13 -3.83 19.19 -28.99
C LYS A 13 -3.36 19.24 -27.56
N ILE A 14 -3.05 18.08 -26.99
CA ILE A 14 -2.29 17.98 -25.74
C ILE A 14 -0.84 18.37 -26.11
N ILE A 15 -0.43 19.54 -25.68
CA ILE A 15 0.96 20.00 -25.79
C ILE A 15 1.79 19.10 -24.87
N SER A 16 2.62 18.26 -25.46
CA SER A 16 3.60 17.43 -24.76
C SER A 16 4.75 18.33 -24.29
N GLU A 17 4.64 18.91 -23.12
CA GLU A 17 5.83 19.27 -22.37
C GLU A 17 6.44 17.96 -21.86
N ALA A 18 7.72 17.74 -22.17
CA ALA A 18 8.47 16.59 -21.67
C ALA A 18 8.50 16.65 -20.14
N LYS A 19 7.58 15.92 -19.48
CA LYS A 19 7.59 15.79 -18.04
C LYS A 19 8.86 15.03 -17.64
N PRO A 20 9.56 15.48 -16.57
CA PRO A 20 10.64 14.68 -16.03
C PRO A 20 10.11 13.28 -15.75
N ASN A 21 10.89 12.25 -16.12
CA ASN A 21 10.53 10.85 -15.97
C ASN A 21 10.34 10.52 -14.47
N LEU A 22 9.09 10.53 -13.99
CA LEU A 22 8.71 10.43 -12.58
C LEU A 22 8.54 8.97 -12.11
N THR A 23 9.16 8.01 -12.78
CA THR A 23 8.92 6.58 -12.61
C THR A 23 9.89 5.88 -11.65
N ASP A 24 10.69 6.59 -10.86
CA ASP A 24 11.56 6.00 -9.85
C ASP A 24 11.34 6.58 -8.44
N LEU A 25 11.92 5.91 -7.45
CA LEU A 25 11.81 6.32 -6.05
C LEU A 25 12.40 7.73 -5.81
N ARG A 26 13.52 8.05 -6.45
CA ARG A 26 14.24 9.32 -6.25
C ARG A 26 13.46 10.50 -6.80
N SER A 27 12.93 10.36 -8.00
CA SER A 27 12.08 11.40 -8.62
C SER A 27 10.80 11.63 -7.82
N PHE A 28 10.23 10.56 -7.22
CA PHE A 28 9.12 10.69 -6.30
C PHE A 28 9.50 11.45 -5.02
N ILE A 29 10.61 11.09 -4.38
CA ILE A 29 11.09 11.79 -3.17
C ILE A 29 11.36 13.26 -3.47
N GLU A 30 11.97 13.56 -4.62
CA GLU A 30 12.24 14.95 -5.01
C GLU A 30 10.94 15.74 -5.27
N LYS A 31 9.96 15.13 -5.92
CA LYS A 31 8.63 15.71 -6.07
C LYS A 31 7.99 16.01 -4.70
N VAL A 32 8.04 15.07 -3.77
CA VAL A 32 7.54 15.28 -2.39
C VAL A 32 8.30 16.43 -1.72
N ARG A 33 9.62 16.51 -1.87
CA ARG A 33 10.44 17.59 -1.31
C ARG A 33 10.06 18.98 -1.86
N GLN A 34 9.70 19.05 -3.14
CA GLN A 34 9.25 20.29 -3.78
C GLN A 34 7.84 20.70 -3.38
N GLU A 35 6.91 19.75 -3.33
CA GLU A 35 5.50 20.03 -3.01
C GLU A 35 5.23 20.13 -1.50
N PHE A 36 5.97 19.36 -0.69
CA PHE A 36 5.79 19.21 0.76
C PHE A 36 7.16 19.12 1.45
N PRO A 37 7.93 20.23 1.53
CA PRO A 37 9.31 20.18 2.05
C PRO A 37 9.44 19.58 3.45
N GLU A 38 8.42 19.77 4.28
CA GLU A 38 8.37 19.24 5.65
C GLU A 38 8.21 17.70 5.71
N ASP A 39 7.81 17.08 4.59
CA ASP A 39 7.59 15.64 4.48
C ASP A 39 8.86 14.85 4.07
N VAL A 40 10.02 15.49 3.97
CA VAL A 40 11.29 14.81 3.67
C VAL A 40 12.37 15.28 4.62
N LEU A 41 12.92 14.37 5.43
CA LEU A 41 14.02 14.63 6.35
C LEU A 41 15.23 13.79 5.97
N THR A 42 16.38 14.46 5.85
CA THR A 42 17.68 13.79 5.68
C THR A 42 18.43 13.78 7.01
N ILE A 43 18.93 12.62 7.40
CA ILE A 43 19.64 12.35 8.66
C ILE A 43 21.07 11.97 8.29
N SER A 44 22.01 12.91 8.55
CA SER A 44 23.43 12.72 8.25
C SER A 44 24.22 12.11 9.40
N LYS A 45 23.66 12.08 10.63
CA LYS A 45 24.27 11.39 11.75
C LYS A 45 24.25 9.89 11.50
N GLU A 46 25.35 9.21 11.78
CA GLU A 46 25.42 7.74 11.72
C GLU A 46 24.35 7.12 12.62
N VAL A 47 23.63 6.11 12.07
CA VAL A 47 22.61 5.33 12.78
C VAL A 47 22.98 3.85 12.78
N ASP A 48 22.67 3.16 13.87
CA ASP A 48 22.77 1.71 13.93
C ASP A 48 21.52 1.11 13.25
N PRO A 49 21.67 0.21 12.24
CA PRO A 49 20.53 -0.44 11.60
C PRO A 49 19.74 -1.33 12.55
N ARG A 50 20.33 -1.65 13.71
CA ARG A 50 19.64 -2.38 14.76
C ARG A 50 18.87 -1.40 15.64
N PHE A 51 17.58 -1.29 15.42
CA PHE A 51 16.57 -0.52 16.18
C PHE A 51 16.55 0.99 15.99
N GLU A 52 17.69 1.71 15.74
CA GLU A 52 17.67 3.18 15.74
C GLU A 52 16.82 3.77 14.62
N ILE A 53 16.79 3.13 13.43
CA ILE A 53 15.96 3.56 12.30
C ILE A 53 14.49 3.54 12.72
N THR A 54 14.01 2.39 13.20
CA THR A 54 12.61 2.22 13.63
C THR A 54 12.29 3.09 14.86
N ALA A 55 13.25 3.25 15.81
CA ALA A 55 13.04 4.11 16.96
C ALA A 55 12.82 5.58 16.58
N LEU A 56 13.49 6.08 15.54
CA LEU A 56 13.28 7.44 15.02
C LEU A 56 11.90 7.58 14.37
N VAL A 57 11.46 6.57 13.59
CA VAL A 57 10.09 6.52 13.05
C VAL A 57 9.08 6.56 14.20
N ALA A 58 9.24 5.68 15.20
CA ALA A 58 8.31 5.60 16.34
C ALA A 58 8.21 6.91 17.14
N LYS A 59 9.34 7.58 17.39
CA LYS A 59 9.35 8.87 18.08
C LYS A 59 8.62 9.97 17.30
N LEU A 60 8.86 10.06 15.98
CA LEU A 60 8.16 11.02 15.13
C LEU A 60 6.66 10.72 15.07
N GLU A 61 6.28 9.46 15.02
CA GLU A 61 4.87 9.03 15.02
C GLU A 61 4.16 9.41 16.33
N GLN A 62 4.83 9.30 17.49
CA GLN A 62 4.29 9.79 18.77
C GLN A 62 4.02 11.32 18.75
N GLU A 63 4.81 12.06 17.98
CA GLU A 63 4.59 13.49 17.73
C GLU A 63 3.59 13.77 16.59
N ARG A 64 2.97 12.75 16.00
CA ARG A 64 2.11 12.81 14.80
C ARG A 64 2.81 13.42 13.59
N ARG A 65 4.07 13.07 13.38
CA ARG A 65 4.90 13.50 12.25
C ARG A 65 5.34 12.26 11.47
N PHE A 66 5.15 12.27 10.16
CA PHE A 66 5.32 11.10 9.31
C PHE A 66 6.16 11.40 8.05
N PRO A 67 7.31 12.09 8.15
CA PRO A 67 8.12 12.40 6.98
C PRO A 67 8.76 11.15 6.39
N ILE A 68 9.14 11.20 5.12
CA ILE A 68 10.11 10.28 4.53
C ILE A 68 11.45 10.54 5.22
N LEU A 69 12.09 9.49 5.72
CA LEU A 69 13.39 9.57 6.38
C LEU A 69 14.47 8.99 5.47
N ILE A 70 15.51 9.77 5.21
CA ILE A 70 16.68 9.35 4.44
C ILE A 70 17.87 9.35 5.39
N PHE A 71 18.43 8.17 5.66
CA PHE A 71 19.60 7.97 6.49
C PHE A 71 20.82 7.85 5.58
N GLU A 72 21.66 8.88 5.54
CA GLU A 72 22.86 8.92 4.68
C GLU A 72 23.98 8.01 5.20
N ASN A 73 24.08 7.87 6.50
CA ASN A 73 25.14 7.12 7.16
C ASN A 73 24.55 6.00 8.01
N VAL A 74 24.60 4.78 7.50
CA VAL A 74 24.16 3.57 8.21
C VAL A 74 25.37 2.72 8.54
N LYS A 75 25.54 2.42 9.82
CA LYS A 75 26.68 1.67 10.33
C LYS A 75 26.85 0.31 9.63
N GLY A 76 28.06 0.03 9.18
CA GLY A 76 28.42 -1.26 8.60
C GLY A 76 28.10 -1.41 7.10
N THR A 77 27.58 -0.39 6.44
CA THR A 77 27.25 -0.42 5.02
C THR A 77 27.57 0.92 4.33
N LYS A 78 27.63 0.89 3.00
CA LYS A 78 27.73 2.11 2.16
C LYS A 78 26.39 2.55 1.59
N PHE A 79 25.35 1.75 1.77
CA PHE A 79 24.03 2.05 1.25
C PHE A 79 23.26 2.93 2.23
N PRO A 80 22.81 4.13 1.81
CA PRO A 80 21.82 4.88 2.54
C PRO A 80 20.50 4.09 2.62
N VAL A 81 19.68 4.41 3.63
CA VAL A 81 18.36 3.83 3.83
C VAL A 81 17.30 4.89 3.68
N VAL A 82 16.21 4.58 3.01
CA VAL A 82 15.00 5.39 2.98
C VAL A 82 13.83 4.58 3.53
N THR A 83 13.07 5.17 4.45
CA THR A 83 11.89 4.55 5.05
C THR A 83 10.75 5.56 5.20
N ASN A 84 9.58 5.08 5.61
CA ASN A 84 8.40 5.90 5.84
C ASN A 84 7.82 6.55 4.57
N VAL A 85 8.10 5.96 3.41
CA VAL A 85 7.68 6.47 2.09
C VAL A 85 6.16 6.48 1.96
N HIS A 86 5.49 5.44 2.46
CA HIS A 86 4.04 5.25 2.34
C HIS A 86 3.24 5.85 3.52
N ALA A 87 3.88 6.36 4.57
CA ALA A 87 3.25 6.81 5.81
C ALA A 87 2.42 8.10 5.69
N SER A 88 1.90 8.39 4.51
CA SER A 88 1.01 9.52 4.27
C SER A 88 0.08 9.26 3.11
N ARG A 89 -1.23 9.35 3.36
CA ARG A 89 -2.23 9.25 2.28
C ARG A 89 -2.04 10.35 1.22
N ARG A 90 -1.57 11.56 1.64
CA ARG A 90 -1.24 12.66 0.72
C ARG A 90 -0.16 12.24 -0.28
N ARG A 91 0.91 11.62 0.20
CA ARG A 91 2.02 11.13 -0.65
C ARG A 91 1.59 9.98 -1.56
N LEU A 92 0.82 9.01 -1.04
CA LEU A 92 0.29 7.92 -1.87
C LEU A 92 -0.65 8.43 -2.98
N ALA A 93 -1.48 9.42 -2.67
CA ALA A 93 -2.32 10.08 -3.67
C ALA A 93 -1.46 10.83 -4.70
N ALA A 94 -0.43 11.58 -4.26
CA ALA A 94 0.50 12.28 -5.16
C ALA A 94 1.28 11.33 -6.07
N ALA A 95 1.59 10.09 -5.61
CA ALA A 95 2.23 9.06 -6.43
C ALA A 95 1.40 8.65 -7.65
N ILE A 96 0.08 8.77 -7.57
CA ILE A 96 -0.84 8.51 -8.68
C ILE A 96 -1.48 9.80 -9.22
N GLY A 97 -0.88 10.96 -8.97
CA GLY A 97 -1.37 12.26 -9.46
C GLY A 97 -2.81 12.59 -9.02
N SER A 98 -3.13 12.36 -7.75
CA SER A 98 -4.47 12.55 -7.18
C SER A 98 -4.42 13.34 -5.87
N GLU A 99 -5.56 13.90 -5.48
CA GLU A 99 -5.79 14.43 -4.15
C GLU A 99 -6.13 13.30 -3.15
N PRO A 100 -5.81 13.45 -1.86
CA PRO A 100 -6.01 12.40 -0.84
C PRO A 100 -7.44 11.84 -0.77
N ARG A 101 -8.45 12.71 -0.89
CA ARG A 101 -9.87 12.31 -0.82
C ARG A 101 -10.37 11.63 -2.09
N SER A 102 -9.71 11.89 -3.22
CA SER A 102 -10.06 11.35 -4.54
C SER A 102 -9.21 10.14 -4.91
N ALA A 103 -8.26 9.72 -4.06
CA ALA A 103 -7.27 8.69 -4.39
C ALA A 103 -7.91 7.37 -4.85
N VAL A 104 -8.98 6.92 -4.20
CA VAL A 104 -9.71 5.69 -4.60
C VAL A 104 -10.35 5.84 -5.97
N ALA A 105 -11.02 6.96 -6.23
CA ALA A 105 -11.66 7.20 -7.53
C ALA A 105 -10.62 7.31 -8.66
N SER A 106 -9.51 8.01 -8.38
CA SER A 106 -8.39 8.13 -9.32
C SER A 106 -7.71 6.79 -9.59
N TYR A 107 -7.49 5.98 -8.54
CA TYR A 107 -6.96 4.62 -8.67
C TYR A 107 -7.85 3.78 -9.57
N LEU A 108 -9.17 3.72 -9.29
CA LEU A 108 -10.13 2.96 -10.08
C LEU A 108 -10.18 3.41 -11.54
N LYS A 109 -10.15 4.72 -11.79
CA LYS A 109 -10.13 5.27 -13.15
C LYS A 109 -8.84 4.91 -13.90
N ARG A 110 -7.69 4.93 -13.24
CA ARG A 110 -6.40 4.64 -13.88
C ARG A 110 -6.27 3.18 -14.29
N ILE A 111 -6.69 2.25 -13.43
CA ILE A 111 -6.63 0.81 -13.73
C ILE A 111 -7.60 0.36 -14.84
N GLU A 112 -8.53 1.22 -15.28
CA GLU A 112 -9.33 0.98 -16.49
C GLU A 112 -8.50 1.18 -17.79
N HIS A 113 -7.33 1.83 -17.72
CA HIS A 113 -6.51 2.22 -18.86
C HIS A 113 -5.07 1.76 -18.66
N LEU A 114 -4.84 0.48 -18.85
CA LEU A 114 -3.54 -0.15 -18.67
C LEU A 114 -2.50 0.41 -19.65
N ILE A 115 -1.25 0.62 -19.19
CA ILE A 115 -0.14 1.13 -19.98
C ILE A 115 0.96 0.07 -20.03
N ALA A 116 1.26 -0.41 -21.25
CA ALA A 116 2.30 -1.41 -21.46
C ALA A 116 3.69 -0.90 -21.01
N PRO A 117 4.52 -1.75 -20.36
CA PRO A 117 5.89 -1.39 -20.05
C PRO A 117 6.71 -1.16 -21.33
N GLN A 118 7.71 -0.30 -21.24
CA GLN A 118 8.66 -0.04 -22.31
C GLN A 118 9.96 -0.77 -22.03
N GLU A 119 10.36 -1.66 -22.92
CA GLU A 119 11.67 -2.30 -22.84
C GLU A 119 12.77 -1.33 -23.30
N VAL A 120 13.81 -1.20 -22.47
CA VAL A 120 15.00 -0.39 -22.75
C VAL A 120 16.27 -1.24 -22.70
N ALA A 121 17.31 -0.84 -23.40
CA ALA A 121 18.55 -1.64 -23.52
C ALA A 121 19.30 -1.75 -22.17
N THR A 122 19.24 -0.72 -21.33
CA THR A 122 19.88 -0.66 -20.02
C THR A 122 19.18 0.38 -19.13
N GLY A 123 19.54 0.43 -17.85
CA GLY A 123 19.02 1.42 -16.92
C GLY A 123 19.89 1.53 -15.67
N PRO A 124 19.61 2.50 -14.78
CA PRO A 124 20.40 2.73 -13.57
C PRO A 124 20.61 1.48 -12.70
N VAL A 125 19.64 0.59 -12.65
CA VAL A 125 19.76 -0.67 -11.85
C VAL A 125 20.86 -1.61 -12.38
N LYS A 126 21.36 -1.39 -13.61
CA LYS A 126 22.44 -2.19 -14.23
C LYS A 126 23.83 -1.57 -14.08
N GLU A 127 23.99 -0.51 -13.27
CA GLU A 127 25.29 0.14 -13.08
C GLU A 127 26.30 -0.73 -12.33
N VAL A 128 25.82 -1.60 -11.44
CA VAL A 128 26.62 -2.61 -10.72
C VAL A 128 25.87 -3.94 -10.80
N ILE A 129 26.58 -4.99 -11.24
CA ILE A 129 26.02 -6.35 -11.35
C ILE A 129 26.99 -7.31 -10.67
N LEU A 130 26.51 -8.01 -9.64
CA LEU A 130 27.24 -8.99 -8.86
C LEU A 130 26.62 -10.36 -9.08
N LYS A 131 27.42 -11.36 -9.47
CA LYS A 131 26.95 -12.73 -9.77
C LYS A 131 27.80 -13.78 -9.07
N GLY A 132 27.22 -14.93 -8.77
CA GLY A 132 27.91 -16.08 -8.19
C GLY A 132 28.62 -15.71 -6.89
N ASP A 133 29.94 -15.91 -6.86
CA ASP A 133 30.75 -15.64 -5.65
C ASP A 133 30.85 -14.16 -5.27
N GLN A 134 30.39 -13.24 -6.09
CA GLN A 134 30.35 -11.81 -5.75
C GLN A 134 29.07 -11.44 -4.97
N VAL A 135 28.08 -12.30 -4.94
CA VAL A 135 26.83 -12.07 -4.21
C VAL A 135 27.11 -12.09 -2.71
N ASP A 136 26.79 -10.99 -2.03
CA ASP A 136 26.87 -10.90 -0.57
C ASP A 136 25.77 -9.95 -0.04
N LEU A 137 24.69 -10.53 0.44
CA LEU A 137 23.55 -9.79 1.02
C LEU A 137 23.94 -8.97 2.25
N ARG A 138 25.04 -9.31 2.95
CA ARG A 138 25.51 -8.58 4.13
C ARG A 138 26.09 -7.20 3.79
N ALA A 139 26.37 -6.94 2.50
CA ALA A 139 26.73 -5.60 2.05
C ALA A 139 25.55 -4.62 2.05
N ILE A 140 24.31 -5.14 1.94
CA ILE A 140 23.07 -4.37 2.05
C ILE A 140 22.77 -4.13 3.54
N PRO A 141 22.21 -2.96 3.95
CA PRO A 141 21.87 -2.68 5.34
C PRO A 141 21.05 -3.81 5.98
N GLN A 142 21.54 -4.33 7.09
CA GLN A 142 20.90 -5.43 7.83
C GLN A 142 20.03 -4.85 8.95
N ILE A 143 18.78 -4.46 8.58
CA ILE A 143 17.87 -3.75 9.48
C ILE A 143 17.14 -4.74 10.39
N VAL A 144 17.26 -4.55 11.70
CA VAL A 144 16.47 -5.21 12.73
C VAL A 144 15.52 -4.17 13.33
N HIS A 145 14.21 -4.37 13.15
CA HIS A 145 13.20 -3.36 13.47
C HIS A 145 12.81 -3.36 14.95
N HIS A 146 12.59 -4.54 15.55
CA HIS A 146 12.08 -4.69 16.91
C HIS A 146 12.92 -5.68 17.71
N GLN A 147 12.81 -5.60 19.03
CA GLN A 147 13.64 -6.40 19.95
C GLN A 147 13.46 -7.92 19.80
N ASP A 148 12.25 -8.35 19.40
CA ASP A 148 11.89 -9.76 19.31
C ASP A 148 12.06 -10.31 17.88
N ASP A 149 12.51 -9.49 16.92
CA ASP A 149 12.75 -9.96 15.55
C ASP A 149 13.85 -11.01 15.53
N ALA A 150 13.63 -12.11 14.79
CA ALA A 150 14.56 -13.22 14.69
C ALA A 150 15.90 -12.85 14.03
N GLY A 151 15.93 -11.78 13.24
CA GLY A 151 17.10 -11.31 12.52
C GLY A 151 16.83 -10.05 11.71
N PRO A 152 17.73 -9.68 10.80
CA PRO A 152 17.51 -8.56 9.89
C PRO A 152 16.55 -8.95 8.75
N TYR A 153 15.70 -7.97 8.36
CA TYR A 153 14.71 -8.15 7.30
C TYR A 153 14.82 -7.10 6.21
N LEU A 154 14.51 -7.51 4.97
CA LEU A 154 14.18 -6.65 3.84
C LEU A 154 12.66 -6.60 3.73
N THR A 155 12.07 -5.47 4.10
CA THR A 155 10.61 -5.32 4.28
C THR A 155 9.90 -4.72 3.08
N ALA A 156 10.57 -3.85 2.31
CA ALA A 156 10.02 -3.24 1.10
C ALA A 156 10.25 -4.10 -0.16
N ALA A 157 10.32 -5.42 0.02
CA ALA A 157 10.63 -6.38 -1.03
C ALA A 157 9.40 -6.70 -1.86
N VAL A 158 9.41 -6.30 -3.14
CA VAL A 158 8.38 -6.64 -4.13
C VAL A 158 8.90 -7.77 -4.99
N THR A 159 8.31 -8.96 -4.85
CA THR A 159 8.73 -10.18 -5.55
C THR A 159 7.96 -10.34 -6.86
N LEU A 160 8.70 -10.49 -7.94
CA LEU A 160 8.21 -10.81 -9.27
C LEU A 160 8.53 -12.26 -9.60
N ALA A 161 7.55 -13.00 -10.09
CA ALA A 161 7.71 -14.37 -10.54
C ALA A 161 6.81 -14.68 -11.73
N ARG A 162 7.18 -15.74 -12.48
CA ARG A 162 6.35 -16.34 -13.52
C ARG A 162 5.89 -17.72 -13.08
N ASP A 163 4.59 -18.00 -13.18
CA ASP A 163 4.06 -19.35 -12.92
C ASP A 163 4.62 -20.35 -13.93
N PRO A 164 5.27 -21.42 -13.50
CA PRO A 164 5.84 -22.41 -14.43
C PRO A 164 4.79 -23.23 -15.19
N VAL A 165 3.50 -23.18 -14.78
CA VAL A 165 2.42 -23.91 -15.43
C VAL A 165 1.65 -23.02 -16.41
N SER A 166 1.19 -21.86 -15.97
CA SER A 166 0.37 -20.96 -16.80
C SER A 166 1.17 -19.92 -17.57
N GLY A 167 2.44 -19.66 -17.19
CA GLY A 167 3.27 -18.59 -17.74
C GLY A 167 2.90 -17.19 -17.27
N ARG A 168 1.91 -17.04 -16.38
CA ARG A 168 1.45 -15.76 -15.85
C ARG A 168 2.48 -15.13 -14.94
N LEU A 169 2.58 -13.80 -14.98
CA LEU A 169 3.39 -13.01 -14.07
C LEU A 169 2.59 -12.66 -12.81
N ASN A 170 3.28 -12.52 -11.70
CA ASN A 170 2.73 -11.94 -10.46
C ASN A 170 3.79 -11.09 -9.78
N CYS A 171 3.33 -10.02 -9.15
CA CYS A 171 4.15 -9.09 -8.39
C CYS A 171 3.48 -8.85 -7.03
N SER A 172 4.19 -9.15 -5.93
CA SER A 172 3.62 -9.05 -4.58
C SER A 172 4.67 -8.70 -3.53
N PHE A 173 4.24 -8.10 -2.41
CA PHE A 173 5.12 -7.87 -1.27
C PHE A 173 5.36 -9.16 -0.50
N ASN A 174 6.63 -9.48 -0.30
CA ASN A 174 7.08 -10.63 0.46
C ASN A 174 8.31 -10.26 1.29
N ARG A 175 8.17 -10.18 2.62
CA ARG A 175 9.31 -9.94 3.49
C ARG A 175 10.34 -11.04 3.37
N LEU A 176 11.62 -10.67 3.48
CA LEU A 176 12.76 -11.57 3.43
C LEU A 176 13.56 -11.42 4.72
N MET A 177 13.80 -12.51 5.45
CA MET A 177 14.76 -12.53 6.56
C MET A 177 16.12 -12.97 6.05
N SER A 178 17.16 -12.18 6.26
CA SER A 178 18.54 -12.54 5.90
C SER A 178 19.01 -13.74 6.73
N ILE A 179 19.56 -14.77 6.06
CA ILE A 179 20.10 -15.97 6.72
C ILE A 179 21.61 -15.95 6.67
N ASP A 180 22.16 -15.81 5.48
CA ASP A 180 23.60 -15.79 5.27
C ASP A 180 23.98 -14.90 4.08
N ARG A 181 25.11 -15.18 3.44
CA ARG A 181 25.66 -14.42 2.34
C ARG A 181 24.74 -14.30 1.12
N ASN A 182 24.00 -15.36 0.80
CA ASN A 182 23.20 -15.46 -0.41
C ASN A 182 21.86 -16.19 -0.22
N HIS A 183 21.43 -16.39 1.01
CA HIS A 183 20.11 -16.96 1.32
C HIS A 183 19.30 -16.04 2.21
N THR A 184 18.01 -16.01 1.95
CA THR A 184 16.99 -15.43 2.82
C THR A 184 15.85 -16.43 3.02
N SER A 185 15.05 -16.27 4.08
CA SER A 185 13.70 -16.79 4.02
C SER A 185 12.85 -15.89 3.11
N ILE A 186 11.74 -16.42 2.63
CA ILE A 186 10.70 -15.63 1.97
C ILE A 186 9.33 -16.02 2.50
N HIS A 187 8.52 -15.01 2.88
CA HIS A 187 7.17 -15.27 3.38
C HIS A 187 6.16 -15.29 2.23
N LEU A 188 5.74 -16.46 1.81
CA LEU A 188 4.66 -16.66 0.85
C LEU A 188 3.32 -16.72 1.60
N THR A 189 2.45 -15.75 1.38
CA THR A 189 1.12 -15.74 1.99
C THR A 189 0.24 -16.82 1.38
N LEU A 190 -0.28 -17.71 2.22
CA LEU A 190 -1.13 -18.84 1.83
C LEU A 190 -2.30 -18.41 0.94
N ALA A 191 -2.58 -19.18 -0.10
CA ALA A 191 -3.67 -18.97 -1.05
C ALA A 191 -3.60 -17.62 -1.83
N LYS A 192 -2.40 -17.03 -1.95
CA LYS A 192 -2.10 -15.94 -2.87
C LYS A 192 -1.34 -16.45 -4.10
N HIS A 193 -1.30 -15.65 -5.17
CA HIS A 193 -0.75 -16.08 -6.47
C HIS A 193 0.69 -16.60 -6.38
N LEU A 194 1.59 -15.89 -5.69
CA LEU A 194 2.98 -16.32 -5.59
C LEU A 194 3.12 -17.66 -4.82
N TRP A 195 2.29 -17.90 -3.81
CA TRP A 195 2.22 -19.19 -3.12
C TRP A 195 1.74 -20.31 -4.08
N GLU A 196 0.76 -20.01 -4.93
CA GLU A 196 0.28 -20.94 -5.96
C GLU A 196 1.41 -21.28 -6.96
N PHE A 197 2.13 -20.26 -7.48
CA PHE A 197 3.26 -20.44 -8.40
C PHE A 197 4.36 -21.30 -7.78
N TYR A 198 4.69 -21.04 -6.52
CA TYR A 198 5.64 -21.86 -5.80
C TYR A 198 5.16 -23.30 -5.62
N THR A 199 3.90 -23.50 -5.26
CA THR A 199 3.30 -24.84 -5.14
C THR A 199 3.33 -25.59 -6.48
N ASN A 200 3.10 -24.90 -7.59
CA ASN A 200 3.21 -25.48 -8.93
C ASN A 200 4.66 -25.88 -9.25
N ALA A 201 5.64 -25.03 -8.92
CA ALA A 201 7.06 -25.36 -9.06
C ALA A 201 7.47 -26.56 -8.22
N GLU A 202 7.02 -26.65 -6.96
CA GLU A 202 7.26 -27.82 -6.09
C GLU A 202 6.69 -29.12 -6.66
N LYS A 203 5.48 -29.10 -7.22
CA LYS A 203 4.88 -30.27 -7.90
C LYS A 203 5.71 -30.72 -9.10
N LEU A 204 6.32 -29.77 -9.81
CA LEU A 204 7.22 -30.03 -10.93
C LEU A 204 8.64 -30.42 -10.47
N LYS A 205 8.92 -30.37 -9.16
CA LYS A 205 10.25 -30.61 -8.54
C LYS A 205 11.34 -29.70 -9.10
N GLN A 206 11.00 -28.45 -9.34
CA GLN A 206 11.93 -27.43 -9.83
C GLN A 206 11.87 -26.17 -8.95
N PRO A 207 12.94 -25.36 -8.90
CA PRO A 207 12.89 -24.08 -8.21
C PRO A 207 11.95 -23.12 -8.93
N LEU A 208 11.40 -22.15 -8.20
CA LEU A 208 10.69 -21.02 -8.76
C LEU A 208 11.66 -19.84 -8.92
N GLU A 209 11.93 -19.43 -10.15
CA GLU A 209 12.72 -18.23 -10.44
C GLU A 209 11.96 -16.98 -10.01
N VAL A 210 12.64 -16.09 -9.27
CA VAL A 210 12.08 -14.84 -8.78
C VAL A 210 13.09 -13.69 -8.86
N ALA A 211 12.58 -12.50 -9.14
CA ALA A 211 13.31 -11.25 -8.99
C ALA A 211 12.67 -10.41 -7.88
N VAL A 212 13.46 -9.96 -6.92
CA VAL A 212 13.00 -9.11 -5.81
C VAL A 212 13.44 -7.68 -6.05
N ILE A 213 12.50 -6.77 -6.08
CA ILE A 213 12.68 -5.35 -6.34
C ILE A 213 12.70 -4.62 -5.00
N LEU A 214 13.77 -3.89 -4.71
CA LEU A 214 13.92 -3.04 -3.55
C LEU A 214 14.10 -1.59 -4.03
N GLY A 215 13.16 -0.71 -3.67
CA GLY A 215 13.21 0.70 -4.05
C GLY A 215 12.77 0.98 -5.48
N ALA A 216 11.47 1.10 -5.66
CA ALA A 216 10.83 1.57 -6.90
C ALA A 216 9.85 2.70 -6.58
N HIS A 217 9.31 3.36 -7.62
CA HIS A 217 8.28 4.38 -7.45
C HIS A 217 7.06 3.80 -6.69
N PRO A 218 6.39 4.54 -5.78
CA PRO A 218 5.25 4.01 -5.01
C PRO A 218 4.06 3.49 -5.83
N ALA A 219 3.93 3.85 -7.11
CA ALA A 219 2.97 3.23 -8.02
C ALA A 219 3.21 1.70 -8.16
N TRP A 220 4.47 1.23 -8.02
CA TRP A 220 4.81 -0.20 -7.94
C TRP A 220 4.20 -0.84 -6.70
N SER A 221 4.35 -0.17 -5.56
CA SER A 221 3.76 -0.64 -4.31
C SER A 221 2.25 -0.77 -4.41
N LEU A 222 1.59 0.25 -4.95
CA LEU A 222 0.14 0.26 -5.13
C LEU A 222 -0.33 -0.77 -6.17
N GLY A 223 0.45 -1.00 -7.23
CA GLY A 223 0.16 -2.03 -8.23
C GLY A 223 0.35 -3.44 -7.69
N ALA A 224 1.46 -3.72 -6.98
CA ALA A 224 1.75 -5.01 -6.36
C ALA A 224 0.75 -5.43 -5.26
N LEU A 225 -0.09 -4.50 -4.81
CA LEU A 225 -1.15 -4.71 -3.82
C LEU A 225 -2.55 -4.65 -4.44
N ASN A 226 -2.65 -4.60 -5.76
CA ASN A 226 -3.94 -4.70 -6.43
C ASN A 226 -4.61 -6.04 -6.13
N ILE A 227 -5.90 -5.98 -5.82
CA ILE A 227 -6.73 -7.17 -5.63
C ILE A 227 -7.55 -7.34 -6.90
N GLY A 228 -6.89 -7.84 -7.93
CA GLY A 228 -7.46 -8.12 -9.24
C GLY A 228 -7.57 -9.59 -9.56
N SER A 229 -7.99 -9.90 -10.78
CA SER A 229 -7.92 -11.27 -11.30
C SER A 229 -6.47 -11.65 -11.61
N ILE A 230 -6.16 -12.93 -11.57
CA ILE A 230 -4.84 -13.46 -11.94
C ILE A 230 -4.47 -13.18 -13.41
N ASP A 231 -5.42 -12.71 -14.21
CA ASP A 231 -5.23 -12.37 -15.63
C ASP A 231 -4.76 -10.92 -15.85
N GLU A 232 -4.70 -10.10 -14.78
CA GLU A 232 -4.21 -8.72 -14.86
C GLU A 232 -2.67 -8.70 -14.81
N GLU A 233 -2.04 -8.10 -15.81
CA GLU A 233 -0.58 -7.93 -15.82
C GLU A 233 -0.19 -6.73 -14.95
N GLU A 234 0.42 -6.96 -13.79
CA GLU A 234 0.76 -5.94 -12.80
C GLU A 234 1.65 -4.82 -13.37
N PHE A 235 2.56 -5.11 -14.31
CA PHE A 235 3.39 -4.07 -14.95
C PHE A 235 2.56 -3.05 -15.72
N TYR A 236 1.50 -3.49 -16.40
CA TYR A 236 0.58 -2.61 -17.12
C TYR A 236 -0.21 -1.74 -16.13
N LEU A 237 -0.60 -2.34 -15.02
CA LEU A 237 -1.27 -1.64 -13.93
C LEU A 237 -0.38 -0.59 -13.29
N MET A 238 0.87 -0.91 -13.02
CA MET A 238 1.86 0.02 -12.45
C MET A 238 2.09 1.21 -13.37
N GLY A 239 2.20 0.98 -14.69
CA GLY A 239 2.27 2.04 -15.70
C GLY A 239 1.03 2.93 -15.69
N ALA A 240 -0.16 2.33 -15.62
CA ALA A 240 -1.43 3.06 -15.53
C ALA A 240 -1.50 3.93 -14.27
N LEU A 241 -1.07 3.41 -13.12
CA LEU A 241 -1.03 4.15 -11.86
C LEU A 241 -0.01 5.30 -11.90
N ALA A 242 1.17 5.08 -12.46
CA ALA A 242 2.18 6.12 -12.67
C ALA A 242 1.74 7.17 -13.72
N GLY A 243 0.88 6.77 -14.67
CA GLY A 243 0.43 7.60 -15.79
C GLY A 243 1.39 7.64 -16.97
N GLU A 244 2.38 6.73 -17.00
CA GLU A 244 3.36 6.57 -18.07
C GLU A 244 3.92 5.14 -18.11
N ALA A 245 4.52 4.74 -19.24
CA ALA A 245 5.11 3.42 -19.39
C ALA A 245 6.28 3.21 -18.41
N MET A 246 6.26 2.08 -17.70
CA MET A 246 7.38 1.68 -16.84
C MET A 246 8.51 1.15 -17.70
N GLU A 247 9.73 1.72 -17.58
CA GLU A 247 10.91 1.20 -18.25
C GLU A 247 11.36 -0.11 -17.61
N VAL A 248 11.54 -1.14 -18.42
CA VAL A 248 11.99 -2.47 -17.98
C VAL A 248 13.22 -2.93 -18.76
N VAL A 249 14.07 -3.71 -18.10
CA VAL A 249 15.27 -4.34 -18.69
C VAL A 249 15.22 -5.84 -18.45
N PRO A 250 15.89 -6.66 -19.28
CA PRO A 250 16.04 -8.09 -18.99
C PRO A 250 16.73 -8.33 -17.64
N ALA A 251 16.28 -9.33 -16.89
CA ALA A 251 16.99 -9.84 -15.74
C ALA A 251 18.33 -10.47 -16.14
N GLU A 252 19.25 -10.68 -15.19
CA GLU A 252 20.62 -11.16 -15.42
C GLU A 252 20.72 -12.68 -15.45
N THR A 253 19.80 -13.38 -14.76
CA THR A 253 19.91 -14.83 -14.51
C THR A 253 18.66 -15.62 -14.92
N MET A 254 17.62 -14.95 -15.42
CA MET A 254 16.34 -15.58 -15.74
C MET A 254 15.60 -14.85 -16.85
N ASP A 255 14.60 -15.50 -17.45
CA ASP A 255 13.74 -14.91 -18.49
C ASP A 255 12.58 -14.09 -17.85
N LEU A 256 12.96 -13.03 -17.12
CA LEU A 256 12.06 -12.02 -16.60
C LEU A 256 12.54 -10.63 -17.01
N LYS A 257 11.61 -9.67 -17.02
CA LYS A 257 11.93 -8.25 -17.15
C LYS A 257 11.75 -7.58 -15.79
N VAL A 258 12.68 -6.71 -15.43
CA VAL A 258 12.72 -6.02 -14.14
C VAL A 258 12.75 -4.51 -14.35
N PRO A 259 12.32 -3.68 -13.36
CA PRO A 259 12.31 -2.24 -13.51
C PRO A 259 13.72 -1.69 -13.74
N ALA A 260 13.91 -0.98 -14.85
CA ALA A 260 15.21 -0.38 -15.23
C ALA A 260 15.71 0.66 -14.21
N ARG A 261 14.78 1.29 -13.46
CA ARG A 261 15.05 2.39 -12.52
C ARG A 261 14.91 2.02 -11.04
N ALA A 262 14.80 0.72 -10.71
CA ALA A 262 14.86 0.27 -9.33
C ALA A 262 16.20 0.65 -8.67
N GLU A 263 16.23 0.68 -7.35
CA GLU A 263 17.46 0.91 -6.59
C GLU A 263 18.31 -0.36 -6.55
N ILE A 264 17.70 -1.51 -6.15
CA ILE A 264 18.36 -2.81 -6.03
C ILE A 264 17.41 -3.89 -6.56
N ILE A 265 17.95 -4.88 -7.26
CA ILE A 265 17.27 -6.11 -7.66
C ILE A 265 18.06 -7.30 -7.15
N LEU A 266 17.37 -8.22 -6.48
CA LEU A 266 17.90 -9.54 -6.13
C LEU A 266 17.28 -10.56 -7.07
N GLU A 267 18.09 -11.32 -7.77
CA GLU A 267 17.64 -12.38 -8.70
C GLU A 267 18.06 -13.75 -8.19
N GLY A 268 17.20 -14.71 -8.28
CA GLY A 268 17.50 -16.06 -7.83
C GLY A 268 16.30 -16.99 -7.87
N GLU A 269 16.25 -17.95 -6.98
CA GLU A 269 15.24 -19.01 -6.99
C GLU A 269 14.75 -19.35 -5.58
N ILE A 270 13.45 -19.63 -5.45
CA ILE A 270 12.90 -20.22 -4.25
C ILE A 270 13.06 -21.73 -4.39
N LEU A 271 13.82 -22.32 -3.45
CA LEU A 271 14.21 -23.73 -3.49
C LEU A 271 13.01 -24.63 -3.14
N PRO A 272 12.73 -25.68 -3.94
CA PRO A 272 11.65 -26.60 -3.66
C PRO A 272 11.96 -27.43 -2.42
N PHE A 273 10.96 -27.67 -1.58
CA PHE A 273 11.02 -28.51 -0.36
C PHE A 273 11.98 -28.03 0.73
N GLU A 274 12.67 -26.91 0.56
CA GLU A 274 13.53 -26.33 1.58
C GLU A 274 12.76 -25.32 2.43
N ARG A 275 12.94 -25.42 3.74
CA ARG A 275 12.27 -24.56 4.73
C ARG A 275 13.22 -24.24 5.87
N VAL A 276 13.17 -23.00 6.33
CA VAL A 276 13.90 -22.51 7.51
C VAL A 276 12.92 -21.95 8.53
N ASP A 277 13.38 -21.85 9.78
CA ASP A 277 12.61 -21.11 10.79
C ASP A 277 12.72 -19.61 10.52
N GLU A 278 11.58 -18.94 10.41
CA GLU A 278 11.44 -17.51 10.20
C GLU A 278 10.54 -16.90 11.28
N GLY A 279 10.96 -15.76 11.81
CA GLY A 279 10.27 -15.10 12.91
C GLY A 279 10.78 -15.54 14.28
N PRO A 280 10.34 -14.88 15.38
CA PRO A 280 9.25 -13.88 15.41
C PRO A 280 9.50 -12.65 14.54
N PHE A 281 8.41 -12.03 14.03
CA PHE A 281 8.49 -10.78 13.28
C PHE A 281 7.18 -10.00 13.38
N GLY A 282 7.28 -8.66 13.36
CA GLY A 282 6.14 -7.76 13.44
C GLY A 282 5.22 -7.79 12.21
N GLU A 283 3.98 -7.35 12.41
CA GLU A 283 2.96 -7.20 11.34
C GLU A 283 2.31 -5.80 11.39
N PHE A 284 1.53 -5.48 10.35
CA PHE A 284 0.84 -4.17 10.25
C PHE A 284 -0.10 -3.87 11.43
N THR A 285 -0.47 -4.87 12.19
CA THR A 285 -1.27 -4.76 13.40
C THR A 285 -0.49 -4.21 14.60
N GLY A 286 0.84 -4.10 14.51
CA GLY A 286 1.72 -3.73 15.62
C GLY A 286 2.03 -4.88 16.58
N TYR A 287 1.63 -6.11 16.26
CA TYR A 287 1.92 -7.31 17.02
C TYR A 287 2.93 -8.20 16.30
N SER A 288 3.70 -8.96 17.07
CA SER A 288 4.64 -9.94 16.53
C SER A 288 3.96 -11.30 16.38
N LEU A 289 4.19 -11.94 15.23
CA LEU A 289 3.85 -13.34 15.02
C LEU A 289 5.01 -14.23 15.47
N GLY A 290 4.67 -15.43 15.95
CA GLY A 290 5.65 -16.44 16.33
C GLY A 290 6.46 -16.99 15.14
N SER A 291 7.47 -17.83 15.45
CA SER A 291 8.29 -18.49 14.42
C SER A 291 7.46 -19.52 13.64
N ARG A 292 7.68 -19.56 12.32
CA ARG A 292 7.08 -20.53 11.41
C ARG A 292 8.11 -21.01 10.39
N LYS A 293 7.90 -22.20 9.82
CA LYS A 293 8.68 -22.67 8.67
C LYS A 293 8.32 -21.86 7.42
N ARG A 294 9.34 -21.31 6.74
CA ARG A 294 9.21 -20.53 5.51
C ARG A 294 10.16 -21.05 4.45
N GLU A 295 9.83 -20.73 3.21
CA GLU A 295 10.58 -21.06 2.02
C GLU A 295 11.95 -20.39 2.03
N VAL A 296 12.92 -21.00 1.35
CA VAL A 296 14.28 -20.48 1.18
C VAL A 296 14.44 -19.85 -0.18
N PHE A 297 14.87 -18.59 -0.22
CA PHE A 297 15.25 -17.90 -1.44
C PHE A 297 16.77 -17.82 -1.55
N HIS A 298 17.32 -18.44 -2.60
CA HIS A 298 18.72 -18.43 -2.95
C HIS A 298 19.01 -17.34 -3.97
N VAL A 299 19.76 -16.31 -3.61
CA VAL A 299 20.13 -15.18 -4.46
C VAL A 299 21.34 -15.53 -5.31
N LYS A 300 21.20 -15.43 -6.62
CA LYS A 300 22.22 -15.74 -7.65
C LYS A 300 22.87 -14.50 -8.23
N ALA A 301 22.15 -13.37 -8.24
CA ALA A 301 22.67 -12.09 -8.68
C ALA A 301 22.07 -10.93 -7.90
N ILE A 302 22.85 -9.85 -7.77
CA ILE A 302 22.43 -8.56 -7.24
C ILE A 302 22.77 -7.51 -8.28
N SER A 303 21.76 -6.78 -8.77
CA SER A 303 21.96 -5.61 -9.63
C SER A 303 21.54 -4.36 -8.85
N HIS A 304 22.30 -3.27 -8.93
CA HIS A 304 21.97 -2.07 -8.22
C HIS A 304 22.60 -0.80 -8.81
N ARG A 305 22.03 0.37 -8.49
CA ARG A 305 22.66 1.66 -8.76
C ARG A 305 23.98 1.79 -8.00
N LYS A 306 24.94 2.54 -8.49
CA LYS A 306 26.23 2.77 -7.79
C LYS A 306 26.04 3.39 -6.41
N ASP A 307 25.07 4.29 -6.29
CA ASP A 307 24.69 5.01 -5.09
C ASP A 307 23.30 4.57 -4.56
N ALA A 308 22.99 3.28 -4.70
CA ALA A 308 21.66 2.73 -4.40
C ALA A 308 21.19 3.06 -2.97
N LEU A 309 19.90 3.35 -2.86
CA LEU A 309 19.17 3.51 -1.60
C LEU A 309 18.45 2.19 -1.24
N LEU A 310 18.65 1.68 -0.05
CA LEU A 310 17.79 0.62 0.43
C LEU A 310 16.44 1.21 0.85
N HIS A 311 15.38 0.83 0.17
CA HIS A 311 14.03 1.13 0.62
C HIS A 311 13.62 0.13 1.70
N ASP A 312 13.17 0.63 2.83
CA ASP A 312 12.68 -0.11 3.99
C ASP A 312 11.26 0.33 4.33
N ILE A 313 10.44 -0.56 4.85
CA ILE A 313 9.12 -0.28 5.41
C ILE A 313 9.21 -0.48 6.92
N ALA A 314 8.89 0.57 7.67
CA ALA A 314 8.79 0.49 9.12
C ALA A 314 7.57 -0.36 9.53
N VAL A 315 7.83 -1.64 9.82
CA VAL A 315 6.79 -2.63 10.11
C VAL A 315 6.10 -2.32 11.43
N GLY A 316 4.76 -2.48 11.46
CA GLY A 316 3.95 -2.15 12.63
C GLY A 316 3.64 -0.67 12.81
N HIS A 317 4.17 0.19 11.93
CA HIS A 317 3.97 1.65 11.91
C HIS A 317 3.04 2.09 10.76
N LEU A 318 2.76 3.39 10.69
CA LEU A 318 1.84 3.95 9.70
C LEU A 318 2.27 3.68 8.26
N ASP A 319 3.58 3.58 8.00
CA ASP A 319 4.16 3.21 6.70
C ASP A 319 3.63 1.85 6.21
N HIS A 320 3.62 0.86 7.08
CA HIS A 320 3.10 -0.47 6.77
C HIS A 320 1.57 -0.48 6.62
N LEU A 321 0.85 0.22 7.52
CA LEU A 321 -0.61 0.26 7.47
C LEU A 321 -1.13 0.90 6.18
N LEU A 322 -0.60 2.08 5.82
CA LEU A 322 -1.12 2.85 4.68
C LEU A 322 -0.73 2.26 3.33
N LEU A 323 0.33 1.46 3.26
CA LEU A 323 0.83 0.84 2.04
C LEU A 323 -0.28 0.18 1.20
N SER A 324 -1.19 -0.57 1.85
CA SER A 324 -2.25 -1.34 1.17
C SER A 324 -3.61 -0.63 1.12
N THR A 325 -3.79 0.52 1.79
CA THR A 325 -5.13 1.08 2.00
C THR A 325 -5.83 1.49 0.71
N ILE A 326 -5.16 2.19 -0.21
CA ILE A 326 -5.81 2.66 -1.46
C ILE A 326 -6.29 1.50 -2.33
N PRO A 327 -5.48 0.45 -2.65
CA PRO A 327 -5.96 -0.72 -3.39
C PRO A 327 -7.09 -1.46 -2.68
N MET A 328 -7.00 -1.67 -1.37
CA MET A 328 -8.05 -2.34 -0.59
C MET A 328 -9.35 -1.52 -0.56
N GLU A 329 -9.27 -0.21 -0.32
CA GLU A 329 -10.44 0.70 -0.37
C GLU A 329 -11.09 0.69 -1.75
N ALA A 330 -10.30 0.61 -2.83
CA ALA A 330 -10.81 0.54 -4.20
C ALA A 330 -11.57 -0.77 -4.45
N ASN A 331 -11.04 -1.90 -3.99
CA ASN A 331 -11.72 -3.19 -4.06
C ASN A 331 -13.02 -3.20 -3.26
N LEU A 332 -12.98 -2.72 -2.02
CA LEU A 332 -14.17 -2.61 -1.18
C LEU A 332 -15.20 -1.65 -1.75
N PHE A 333 -14.77 -0.54 -2.35
CA PHE A 333 -15.68 0.39 -3.05
C PHE A 333 -16.43 -0.30 -4.19
N ARG A 334 -15.75 -1.11 -5.02
CA ARG A 334 -16.37 -1.90 -6.09
C ARG A 334 -17.40 -2.90 -5.52
N ALA A 335 -17.03 -3.63 -4.47
CA ALA A 335 -17.91 -4.61 -3.83
C ALA A 335 -19.17 -3.95 -3.25
N VAL A 336 -19.01 -2.85 -2.52
CA VAL A 336 -20.16 -2.10 -1.98
C VAL A 336 -20.99 -1.52 -3.10
N LYS A 337 -20.39 -0.95 -4.16
CA LYS A 337 -21.10 -0.34 -5.29
C LYS A 337 -21.99 -1.34 -6.04
N ALA A 338 -21.57 -2.59 -6.13
CA ALA A 338 -22.36 -3.65 -6.75
C ALA A 338 -23.67 -3.93 -5.99
N MET A 339 -23.67 -3.80 -4.66
CA MET A 339 -24.85 -4.04 -3.82
C MET A 339 -25.59 -2.75 -3.43
N VAL A 340 -24.86 -1.64 -3.23
CA VAL A 340 -25.36 -0.33 -2.86
C VAL A 340 -24.81 0.72 -3.84
N PRO A 341 -25.45 0.94 -5.01
CA PRO A 341 -24.93 1.84 -6.05
C PRO A 341 -24.73 3.29 -5.61
N SER A 342 -25.37 3.69 -4.52
CA SER A 342 -25.28 5.04 -3.93
C SER A 342 -24.09 5.24 -3.00
N VAL A 343 -23.13 4.31 -2.93
CA VAL A 343 -21.88 4.48 -2.19
C VAL A 343 -21.11 5.70 -2.69
N LYS A 344 -20.56 6.48 -1.75
CA LYS A 344 -19.80 7.72 -2.04
C LYS A 344 -18.31 7.56 -1.80
N ALA A 345 -17.94 6.89 -0.71
CA ALA A 345 -16.54 6.70 -0.35
C ALA A 345 -16.36 5.52 0.61
N VAL A 346 -15.14 4.96 0.60
CA VAL A 346 -14.66 3.94 1.53
C VAL A 346 -13.31 4.40 2.08
N ARG A 347 -13.05 4.18 3.36
CA ARG A 347 -11.78 4.48 4.01
C ARG A 347 -11.43 3.40 5.03
N ILE A 348 -10.16 3.00 5.07
CA ILE A 348 -9.57 2.12 6.10
C ILE A 348 -8.78 3.02 7.07
N PRO A 349 -9.33 3.37 8.24
CA PRO A 349 -8.67 4.26 9.20
C PRO A 349 -7.68 3.56 10.12
N ALA A 350 -7.84 2.25 10.32
CA ALA A 350 -7.06 1.44 11.26
C ALA A 350 -7.06 -0.03 10.82
N PRO A 351 -6.18 -0.87 11.36
CA PRO A 351 -6.20 -2.31 11.08
C PRO A 351 -7.60 -2.91 11.25
N PHE A 352 -8.00 -3.76 10.32
CA PHE A 352 -9.27 -4.50 10.32
C PHE A 352 -10.55 -3.65 10.35
N THR A 353 -10.45 -2.31 10.21
CA THR A 353 -11.58 -1.39 10.35
C THR A 353 -11.81 -0.63 9.04
N VAL A 354 -13.07 -0.50 8.63
CA VAL A 354 -13.45 0.25 7.43
C VAL A 354 -14.67 1.13 7.67
N TYR A 355 -14.63 2.34 7.13
CA TYR A 355 -15.74 3.28 7.08
C TYR A 355 -16.31 3.31 5.67
N VAL A 356 -17.63 3.30 5.56
CA VAL A 356 -18.35 3.38 4.29
C VAL A 356 -19.35 4.54 4.34
N SER A 357 -19.27 5.44 3.37
CA SER A 357 -20.22 6.54 3.20
C SER A 357 -21.18 6.21 2.07
N ILE A 358 -22.49 6.27 2.34
CA ILE A 358 -23.56 6.02 1.37
C ILE A 358 -24.56 7.20 1.32
N GLU A 359 -25.20 7.39 0.19
CA GLU A 359 -26.42 8.19 0.09
C GLU A 359 -27.62 7.26 0.22
N LYS A 360 -28.04 6.99 1.47
CA LYS A 360 -29.10 6.02 1.72
C LYS A 360 -30.41 6.43 1.06
N LYS A 361 -30.99 5.57 0.23
CA LYS A 361 -32.27 5.77 -0.46
C LYS A 361 -33.42 5.01 0.21
N THR A 362 -33.12 3.81 0.74
CA THR A 362 -34.10 2.94 1.40
C THR A 362 -33.52 2.33 2.68
N GLU A 363 -34.42 1.91 3.59
CA GLU A 363 -34.01 1.14 4.75
C GLU A 363 -33.29 -0.16 4.36
N GLY A 364 -32.38 -0.62 5.19
CA GLY A 364 -31.59 -1.83 4.97
C GLY A 364 -30.33 -1.62 4.14
N GLN A 365 -30.15 -0.51 3.39
CA GLN A 365 -28.95 -0.29 2.59
C GLN A 365 -27.68 -0.19 3.43
N GLY A 366 -27.76 0.33 4.68
CA GLY A 366 -26.62 0.33 5.59
C GLY A 366 -26.15 -1.09 5.89
N LYS A 367 -27.06 -2.00 6.20
CA LYS A 367 -26.74 -3.41 6.44
C LYS A 367 -26.25 -4.12 5.17
N ASN A 368 -26.81 -3.81 4.01
CA ASN A 368 -26.32 -4.34 2.74
C ASN A 368 -24.87 -3.92 2.48
N ALA A 369 -24.51 -2.66 2.77
CA ALA A 369 -23.12 -2.20 2.65
C ALA A 369 -22.18 -2.93 3.63
N ILE A 370 -22.62 -3.18 4.86
CA ILE A 370 -21.89 -4.00 5.85
C ILE A 370 -21.60 -5.40 5.28
N LEU A 371 -22.64 -6.09 4.81
CA LEU A 371 -22.50 -7.45 4.28
C LEU A 371 -21.60 -7.50 3.03
N ALA A 372 -21.69 -6.49 2.15
CA ALA A 372 -20.83 -6.37 0.98
C ALA A 372 -19.35 -6.30 1.36
N VAL A 373 -19.00 -5.47 2.35
CA VAL A 373 -17.62 -5.35 2.85
C VAL A 373 -17.14 -6.64 3.49
N LEU A 374 -17.92 -7.19 4.44
CA LEU A 374 -17.53 -8.37 5.22
C LEU A 374 -17.39 -9.63 4.36
N GLY A 375 -18.12 -9.71 3.24
CA GLY A 375 -18.01 -10.80 2.27
C GLY A 375 -16.91 -10.61 1.23
N ALA A 376 -16.47 -9.37 0.98
CA ALA A 376 -15.49 -9.07 -0.05
C ALA A 376 -14.04 -9.18 0.43
N ASP A 377 -13.80 -9.04 1.73
CA ASP A 377 -12.44 -8.98 2.26
C ASP A 377 -12.30 -9.75 3.58
N LEU A 378 -11.27 -10.62 3.62
CA LEU A 378 -10.98 -11.45 4.77
C LEU A 378 -10.49 -10.62 5.97
N TYR A 379 -9.72 -9.56 5.72
CA TYR A 379 -9.13 -8.72 6.76
C TYR A 379 -10.14 -7.79 7.44
N MET A 380 -11.21 -7.38 6.74
CA MET A 380 -12.17 -6.46 7.34
C MET A 380 -13.01 -7.16 8.40
N LYS A 381 -12.87 -6.66 9.65
CA LYS A 381 -13.53 -7.19 10.87
C LYS A 381 -14.59 -6.24 11.42
N HIS A 382 -14.33 -4.92 11.33
CA HIS A 382 -15.21 -3.87 11.80
C HIS A 382 -15.64 -2.93 10.68
N VAL A 383 -16.94 -2.80 10.45
CA VAL A 383 -17.51 -1.96 9.39
C VAL A 383 -18.42 -0.91 10.00
N ILE A 384 -18.19 0.36 9.72
CA ILE A 384 -19.07 1.44 10.13
C ILE A 384 -19.62 2.14 8.89
N VAL A 385 -20.95 2.10 8.70
CA VAL A 385 -21.64 2.74 7.59
C VAL A 385 -22.30 4.01 8.05
N VAL A 386 -22.05 5.12 7.34
CA VAL A 386 -22.60 6.45 7.64
C VAL A 386 -23.24 7.07 6.40
N ASP A 387 -24.08 8.08 6.59
CA ASP A 387 -24.59 8.89 5.47
C ASP A 387 -23.49 9.80 4.89
N HIS A 388 -23.73 10.26 3.65
CA HIS A 388 -22.82 11.12 2.90
C HIS A 388 -22.59 12.54 3.50
N ASP A 389 -23.39 12.94 4.51
CA ASP A 389 -23.18 14.18 5.26
C ASP A 389 -22.10 14.06 6.35
N ILE A 390 -21.57 12.85 6.57
CA ILE A 390 -20.50 12.55 7.50
C ILE A 390 -19.19 12.41 6.71
N ASP A 391 -18.22 13.23 7.09
CA ASP A 391 -16.86 13.12 6.54
C ASP A 391 -16.15 11.90 7.16
N ILE A 392 -15.99 10.83 6.36
CA ILE A 392 -15.31 9.59 6.81
C ILE A 392 -13.79 9.74 6.95
N PHE A 393 -13.21 10.87 6.52
CA PHE A 393 -11.81 11.21 6.77
C PHE A 393 -11.61 11.91 8.13
N ASN A 394 -12.67 12.11 8.88
CA ASN A 394 -12.67 12.64 10.24
C ASN A 394 -13.26 11.61 11.21
N ASP A 395 -12.37 10.92 11.95
CA ASP A 395 -12.75 9.84 12.87
C ASP A 395 -13.75 10.30 13.95
N GLN A 396 -13.60 11.54 14.44
CA GLN A 396 -14.52 12.10 15.42
C GLN A 396 -15.94 12.27 14.85
N ARG A 397 -16.07 12.61 13.54
CA ARG A 397 -17.37 12.71 12.89
C ARG A 397 -18.03 11.36 12.71
N VAL A 398 -17.25 10.32 12.41
CA VAL A 398 -17.75 8.95 12.32
C VAL A 398 -18.23 8.48 13.70
N GLN A 399 -17.43 8.67 14.76
CA GLN A 399 -17.84 8.34 16.13
C GLN A 399 -19.07 9.13 16.59
N TRP A 400 -19.16 10.41 16.21
CA TRP A 400 -20.36 11.20 16.47
C TRP A 400 -21.60 10.58 15.80
N ALA A 401 -21.50 10.09 14.57
CA ALA A 401 -22.61 9.43 13.88
C ALA A 401 -22.99 8.12 14.57
N VAL A 402 -22.02 7.33 15.02
CA VAL A 402 -22.28 6.12 15.81
C VAL A 402 -23.06 6.46 17.09
N GLY A 403 -22.62 7.48 17.85
CA GLY A 403 -23.29 7.87 19.10
C GLY A 403 -24.69 8.47 18.93
N THR A 404 -24.99 9.06 17.76
CA THR A 404 -26.25 9.81 17.57
C THR A 404 -27.26 9.16 16.62
N ARG A 405 -26.85 8.15 15.82
CA ARG A 405 -27.71 7.54 14.79
C ARG A 405 -27.85 6.02 14.92
N CYS A 406 -27.04 5.38 15.77
CA CYS A 406 -27.08 3.93 15.97
C CYS A 406 -27.80 3.55 17.26
N GLN A 407 -28.66 2.53 17.19
CA GLN A 407 -29.21 1.82 18.33
C GLN A 407 -28.70 0.38 18.30
N ALA A 408 -28.01 -0.04 19.36
CA ALA A 408 -27.21 -1.28 19.35
C ALA A 408 -28.07 -2.55 19.14
N ASP A 409 -29.33 -2.53 19.58
CA ASP A 409 -30.25 -3.67 19.48
C ASP A 409 -30.72 -3.96 18.03
N ARG A 410 -30.67 -2.99 17.14
CA ARG A 410 -31.18 -3.12 15.77
C ARG A 410 -30.21 -2.72 14.67
N ASP A 411 -29.20 -1.88 14.98
CA ASP A 411 -28.32 -1.30 13.99
C ASP A 411 -26.94 -1.95 13.98
N VAL A 412 -26.65 -2.86 14.93
CA VAL A 412 -25.42 -3.64 14.98
C VAL A 412 -25.67 -5.03 14.38
N VAL A 413 -24.74 -5.49 13.55
CA VAL A 413 -24.71 -6.83 12.98
C VAL A 413 -23.47 -7.53 13.53
N ILE A 414 -23.64 -8.72 14.11
CA ILE A 414 -22.54 -9.58 14.55
C ILE A 414 -22.65 -10.89 13.78
N ILE A 415 -21.55 -11.29 13.15
CA ILE A 415 -21.44 -12.55 12.42
C ILE A 415 -20.32 -13.37 13.07
N SER A 416 -20.69 -14.44 13.76
CA SER A 416 -19.75 -15.32 14.44
C SER A 416 -19.26 -16.46 13.54
N ASN A 417 -18.09 -17.02 13.87
CA ASN A 417 -17.52 -18.18 13.22
C ASN A 417 -17.34 -18.02 11.70
N VAL A 418 -16.80 -16.88 11.28
CA VAL A 418 -16.43 -16.60 9.89
C VAL A 418 -14.92 -16.60 9.71
N GLY A 419 -14.46 -16.79 8.48
CA GLY A 419 -13.04 -16.66 8.15
C GLY A 419 -12.52 -15.27 8.46
N GLY A 420 -11.36 -15.21 9.07
CA GLY A 420 -10.60 -14.02 9.41
C GLY A 420 -9.13 -14.19 9.06
N SER A 421 -8.32 -13.23 9.44
CA SER A 421 -6.87 -13.27 9.22
C SER A 421 -6.18 -13.83 10.47
N ASP A 422 -5.21 -14.72 10.27
CA ASP A 422 -4.29 -15.19 11.31
C ASP A 422 -3.36 -14.08 11.86
N LEU A 423 -3.42 -12.88 11.25
CA LEU A 423 -2.76 -11.66 11.74
C LEU A 423 -3.59 -10.91 12.79
N ASP A 424 -4.81 -11.36 13.07
CA ASP A 424 -5.67 -10.79 14.11
C ASP A 424 -5.22 -11.31 15.50
N PRO A 425 -4.61 -10.48 16.35
CA PRO A 425 -4.12 -10.95 17.65
C PRO A 425 -5.23 -11.36 18.62
N SER A 426 -6.49 -11.03 18.33
CA SER A 426 -7.65 -11.44 19.12
C SER A 426 -8.29 -12.75 18.63
N ASP A 427 -7.77 -13.33 17.56
CA ASP A 427 -8.20 -14.64 17.08
C ASP A 427 -7.63 -15.75 17.98
N LEU A 428 -8.52 -16.60 18.49
CA LEU A 428 -8.16 -17.72 19.35
C LEU A 428 -8.13 -19.07 18.61
N LYS A 429 -8.49 -19.09 17.32
CA LYS A 429 -8.64 -20.31 16.52
C LYS A 429 -8.25 -20.10 15.06
N ASP A 430 -6.99 -20.14 14.79
CA ASP A 430 -6.39 -20.25 13.43
C ASP A 430 -7.27 -19.73 12.27
N GLY A 431 -7.52 -18.43 12.24
CA GLY A 431 -8.27 -17.77 11.17
C GLY A 431 -9.80 -17.85 11.30
N VAL A 432 -10.36 -18.18 12.47
CA VAL A 432 -11.81 -18.08 12.74
C VAL A 432 -12.09 -16.93 13.69
N THR A 433 -12.86 -15.96 13.24
CA THR A 433 -13.16 -14.72 13.98
C THR A 433 -14.65 -14.43 14.04
N ALA A 434 -15.03 -13.39 14.79
CA ALA A 434 -16.33 -12.73 14.69
C ALA A 434 -16.16 -11.37 14.03
N LYS A 435 -17.07 -11.03 13.11
CA LYS A 435 -17.08 -9.73 12.42
C LYS A 435 -18.28 -8.90 12.87
N MET A 436 -18.10 -7.58 12.94
CA MET A 436 -19.12 -6.64 13.38
C MET A 436 -19.35 -5.52 12.37
N GLY A 437 -20.61 -5.19 12.13
CA GLY A 437 -21.02 -4.01 11.36
C GLY A 437 -21.93 -3.09 12.18
N ILE A 438 -21.75 -1.79 12.02
CA ILE A 438 -22.55 -0.74 12.66
C ILE A 438 -23.20 0.11 11.57
N ASP A 439 -24.53 0.09 11.48
CA ASP A 439 -25.31 0.99 10.63
C ASP A 439 -25.61 2.31 11.37
N ALA A 440 -24.70 3.27 11.22
CA ALA A 440 -24.83 4.62 11.78
C ALA A 440 -25.41 5.62 10.75
N THR A 441 -26.31 5.16 9.85
CA THR A 441 -27.10 6.04 8.98
C THR A 441 -28.34 6.57 9.69
N ALA A 442 -28.83 7.72 9.24
CA ALA A 442 -30.09 8.30 9.76
C ALA A 442 -31.31 7.41 9.43
N LYS A 443 -32.27 7.29 10.33
CA LYS A 443 -33.47 6.43 10.19
C LYS A 443 -34.74 7.30 10.12
N PRO A 444 -35.66 7.07 9.16
CA PRO A 444 -35.52 6.15 8.05
C PRO A 444 -34.52 6.66 7.00
N ARG A 445 -34.34 7.97 6.82
CA ARG A 445 -33.39 8.59 5.88
C ARG A 445 -32.92 9.94 6.40
N LEU A 446 -31.83 10.45 5.82
CA LEU A 446 -31.20 11.71 6.26
C LEU A 446 -32.13 12.92 6.12
N ASP A 447 -32.94 13.00 5.05
CA ASP A 447 -33.87 14.08 4.77
C ASP A 447 -35.08 14.16 5.73
N SER A 448 -35.41 13.03 6.37
CA SER A 448 -36.48 12.90 7.36
C SER A 448 -35.99 12.72 8.79
N PHE A 449 -34.68 12.76 9.01
CA PHE A 449 -34.07 12.66 10.34
C PHE A 449 -34.10 14.02 11.06
N THR A 450 -33.96 14.00 12.37
CA THR A 450 -33.86 15.23 13.18
C THR A 450 -32.82 16.19 12.62
N PRO A 451 -33.18 17.46 12.31
CA PRO A 451 -32.27 18.39 11.68
C PRO A 451 -31.08 18.72 12.59
N ARG A 452 -29.87 18.78 11.98
CA ARG A 452 -28.68 19.24 12.70
C ARG A 452 -28.69 20.77 12.82
N HIS A 453 -28.20 21.28 13.94
CA HIS A 453 -27.88 22.71 14.04
C HIS A 453 -26.81 23.08 13.01
N ARG A 454 -27.05 24.13 12.25
CA ARG A 454 -26.13 24.64 11.22
C ARG A 454 -26.06 26.17 11.32
N VAL A 455 -24.84 26.68 11.14
CA VAL A 455 -24.69 28.09 10.80
C VAL A 455 -25.18 28.28 9.37
N PRO A 456 -25.91 29.38 9.03
CA PRO A 456 -26.31 29.65 7.67
C PRO A 456 -25.13 29.59 6.72
N LYS A 457 -25.35 28.93 5.56
CA LYS A 457 -24.26 28.65 4.61
C LYS A 457 -23.65 29.92 4.03
N ASP A 458 -24.50 30.90 3.72
CA ASP A 458 -24.09 32.22 3.24
C ASP A 458 -23.17 32.96 4.24
N VAL A 459 -23.42 32.82 5.53
CA VAL A 459 -22.56 33.40 6.58
C VAL A 459 -21.19 32.69 6.61
N LEU A 460 -21.19 31.34 6.54
CA LEU A 460 -19.95 30.57 6.53
C LEU A 460 -19.09 30.83 5.29
N ASP A 461 -19.73 30.89 4.12
CA ASP A 461 -19.04 31.02 2.83
C ASP A 461 -18.44 32.46 2.66
N ASN A 462 -19.06 33.47 3.27
CA ASN A 462 -18.61 34.84 3.19
C ASN A 462 -17.64 35.29 4.29
N LEU A 463 -17.35 34.42 5.29
CA LEU A 463 -16.48 34.73 6.38
C LEU A 463 -15.05 34.26 6.09
N ASP A 464 -14.08 35.18 5.94
CA ASP A 464 -12.65 34.82 5.86
C ASP A 464 -12.03 34.93 7.28
N LEU A 465 -11.46 33.82 7.75
CA LEU A 465 -10.78 33.78 9.05
C LEU A 465 -9.63 34.80 9.16
N LYS A 466 -9.01 35.17 8.05
CA LYS A 466 -7.91 36.13 8.02
C LYS A 466 -8.34 37.53 8.45
N ASP A 467 -9.62 37.87 8.29
CA ASP A 467 -10.18 39.16 8.71
C ASP A 467 -10.34 39.26 10.23
N PHE A 468 -10.38 38.12 10.92
CA PHE A 468 -10.69 38.05 12.35
C PHE A 468 -9.55 37.49 13.21
N ILE A 469 -8.62 36.73 12.60
CA ILE A 469 -7.61 35.93 13.31
C ILE A 469 -6.22 36.29 12.80
N PRO A 470 -5.25 36.61 13.69
CA PRO A 470 -3.89 36.91 13.26
C PRO A 470 -3.25 35.80 12.43
N ALA A 471 -2.50 36.19 11.39
CA ALA A 471 -1.81 35.23 10.49
C ALA A 471 -0.84 34.34 11.26
N SER A 472 -0.19 34.81 12.31
CA SER A 472 0.69 34.01 13.19
C SER A 472 -0.04 32.87 13.89
N TRP A 473 -1.32 33.05 14.20
CA TRP A 473 -2.14 31.98 14.80
C TRP A 473 -2.60 30.99 13.75
N LEU A 474 -2.99 31.44 12.55
CA LEU A 474 -3.41 30.60 11.45
C LEU A 474 -2.26 29.70 10.96
N ALA A 475 -1.04 30.21 10.94
CA ALA A 475 0.17 29.46 10.56
C ALA A 475 0.54 28.32 11.56
N GLN A 476 0.04 28.36 12.80
CA GLN A 476 0.29 27.29 13.79
C GLN A 476 -0.58 26.05 13.57
N LYS A 477 -1.60 26.11 12.70
CA LYS A 477 -2.59 25.06 12.54
C LYS A 477 -2.09 23.83 11.77
N ASP A 478 -1.06 23.97 10.94
CA ASP A 478 -0.50 22.87 10.14
C ASP A 478 0.35 21.88 10.96
N ARG A 479 0.54 22.11 12.24
CA ARG A 479 1.33 21.24 13.13
C ARG A 479 0.52 20.17 13.88
N LYS A 480 -0.81 20.12 13.73
CA LYS A 480 -1.68 19.25 14.56
C LYS A 480 -2.74 18.45 13.79
N SER A 481 -2.66 18.36 12.47
CA SER A 481 -3.62 17.56 11.68
C SER A 481 -2.97 16.37 10.99
#